data_06fedb3b83f8343234e3a1b83ae5b0bd
#
_entry.id   06fedb3b83f8343234e3a1b83ae5b0bd
#
_cell.length_a   1.000
_cell.length_b   1.000
_cell.length_c   1.000
_cell.angle_alpha   90.00
_cell.angle_beta   90.00
_cell.angle_gamma   90.00
#
_symmetry.space_group_name_H-M   'P 1'
#
loop_
_entity.id
_entity.type
_entity.pdbx_description
1 polymer ?
#
loop_
_entity_poly.entity_id
_entity_poly.type
_entity_poly.pdbx_seq_one_letter_code
_entity_poly.pdbx_strand_id
1 'polypeptide(L)'
;MQTFTLKSADFLTSAQNLSQCPPPLLSEVVFLGRSNVGKSTFINLLCNQKKLAKSSSTPGKTQLINFFVTQWKTNAPQDCIKDCAAQEILKLIFVDLPGFGYAKVAKSQKELWNRNLVEFLRKRDCIRLFVHLVDSRHPNLEIDANLVAFVGEFLRGDQRFVQIFTKFDKLNVSEQNKLKATFPNALFSSSLNKQNTPKIADFIVANALGYAL
;
A
#
# COMPACT_ATOMS: atom_id res chain seq x y z
N MET A 1 20.83 5.84 -5.40
CA MET A 1 20.50 7.16 -4.84
C MET A 1 18.99 7.18 -4.64
N GLN A 2 18.44 7.80 -3.61
CA GLN A 2 16.97 7.87 -3.43
C GLN A 2 16.39 8.90 -4.42
N THR A 3 15.40 8.46 -5.20
CA THR A 3 14.79 9.26 -6.28
C THR A 3 13.72 10.21 -5.74
N PHE A 4 12.98 9.76 -4.70
CA PHE A 4 11.90 10.55 -4.11
C PHE A 4 12.11 10.72 -2.60
N THR A 5 11.88 11.94 -2.10
CA THR A 5 11.95 12.25 -0.67
C THR A 5 10.58 12.72 -0.18
N LEU A 6 10.06 12.06 0.86
CA LEU A 6 8.82 12.48 1.51
C LEU A 6 8.98 13.87 2.15
N LYS A 7 8.02 14.75 1.91
CA LYS A 7 7.91 16.08 2.51
C LYS A 7 6.88 16.14 3.63
N SER A 8 5.69 15.64 3.35
CA SER A 8 4.63 15.52 4.35
C SER A 8 3.73 14.33 4.07
N ALA A 9 3.04 13.88 5.11
CA ALA A 9 1.97 12.91 5.01
C ALA A 9 0.92 13.23 6.09
N ASP A 10 -0.32 13.43 5.68
CA ASP A 10 -1.39 13.86 6.54
C ASP A 10 -2.65 13.00 6.32
N PHE A 11 -3.40 12.74 7.40
CA PHE A 11 -4.70 12.10 7.29
C PHE A 11 -5.68 13.05 6.58
N LEU A 12 -6.33 12.54 5.53
CA LEU A 12 -7.31 13.32 4.76
C LEU A 12 -8.74 13.06 5.23
N THR A 13 -9.19 11.82 5.16
CA THR A 13 -10.54 11.41 5.53
C THR A 13 -10.68 9.91 5.64
N SER A 14 -11.86 9.45 6.10
CA SER A 14 -12.27 8.05 6.06
C SER A 14 -13.61 7.92 5.35
N ALA A 15 -13.81 6.83 4.62
CA ALA A 15 -15.04 6.52 3.90
C ALA A 15 -15.52 5.09 4.19
N GLN A 16 -16.84 4.88 4.18
CA GLN A 16 -17.47 3.55 4.30
C GLN A 16 -17.75 2.93 2.93
N ASN A 17 -17.93 3.76 1.91
CA ASN A 17 -18.30 3.36 0.55
C ASN A 17 -17.74 4.36 -0.47
N LEU A 18 -17.91 4.06 -1.75
CA LEU A 18 -17.36 4.84 -2.86
C LEU A 18 -17.88 6.29 -2.89
N SER A 19 -19.15 6.53 -2.55
CA SER A 19 -19.75 7.88 -2.60
C SER A 19 -19.21 8.85 -1.53
N GLN A 20 -18.62 8.31 -0.46
CA GLN A 20 -17.99 9.11 0.61
C GLN A 20 -16.49 9.35 0.38
N CYS A 21 -15.92 8.75 -0.67
CA CYS A 21 -14.50 8.92 -0.98
C CYS A 21 -14.20 10.36 -1.43
N PRO A 22 -12.98 10.86 -1.20
CA PRO A 22 -12.57 12.16 -1.70
C PRO A 22 -12.60 12.19 -3.25
N PRO A 23 -12.68 13.38 -3.87
CA PRO A 23 -12.64 13.51 -5.33
C PRO A 23 -11.40 12.80 -5.93
N PRO A 24 -11.50 12.11 -7.08
CA PRO A 24 -10.43 11.32 -7.67
C PRO A 24 -9.43 12.19 -8.46
N LEU A 25 -8.84 13.19 -7.81
CA LEU A 25 -7.97 14.19 -8.43
C LEU A 25 -6.49 13.79 -8.46
N LEU A 26 -6.08 12.84 -7.61
CA LEU A 26 -4.69 12.41 -7.46
C LEU A 26 -4.58 10.90 -7.66
N SER A 27 -3.42 10.45 -8.13
CA SER A 27 -3.10 9.01 -8.17
C SER A 27 -3.16 8.39 -6.78
N GLU A 28 -3.77 7.20 -6.69
CA GLU A 28 -3.94 6.47 -5.44
C GLU A 28 -3.09 5.20 -5.40
N VAL A 29 -2.49 4.96 -4.24
CA VAL A 29 -1.80 3.71 -3.88
C VAL A 29 -2.64 3.02 -2.82
N VAL A 30 -3.17 1.85 -3.15
CA VAL A 30 -4.06 1.09 -2.26
C VAL A 30 -3.28 -0.02 -1.56
N PHE A 31 -3.26 -0.01 -0.23
CA PHE A 31 -2.64 -1.04 0.58
C PHE A 31 -3.64 -2.12 0.96
N LEU A 32 -3.37 -3.33 0.50
CA LEU A 32 -4.15 -4.54 0.69
C LEU A 32 -3.43 -5.51 1.63
N GLY A 33 -4.16 -6.40 2.25
CA GLY A 33 -3.57 -7.49 3.01
C GLY A 33 -4.44 -7.92 4.18
N ARG A 34 -4.07 -9.04 4.75
CA ARG A 34 -4.78 -9.62 5.89
C ARG A 34 -4.71 -8.71 7.10
N SER A 35 -5.63 -8.90 8.01
CA SER A 35 -5.52 -8.27 9.31
C SER A 35 -4.23 -8.70 10.02
N ASN A 36 -3.62 -7.76 10.74
CA ASN A 36 -2.34 -7.96 11.46
C ASN A 36 -1.13 -8.31 10.56
N VAL A 37 -1.23 -8.16 9.25
CA VAL A 37 -0.10 -8.28 8.32
C VAL A 37 0.94 -7.17 8.53
N GLY A 38 0.54 -6.06 9.15
CA GLY A 38 1.39 -4.89 9.40
C GLY A 38 1.12 -3.71 8.46
N LYS A 39 -0.07 -3.62 7.85
CA LYS A 39 -0.44 -2.54 6.90
C LYS A 39 -0.21 -1.14 7.45
N SER A 40 -0.87 -0.80 8.54
CA SER A 40 -0.74 0.53 9.17
C SER A 40 0.69 0.82 9.66
N THR A 41 1.40 -0.21 10.13
CA THR A 41 2.82 -0.10 10.48
C THR A 41 3.67 0.22 9.26
N PHE A 42 3.39 -0.42 8.13
CA PHE A 42 4.10 -0.20 6.87
C PHE A 42 3.83 1.20 6.30
N ILE A 43 2.57 1.66 6.31
CA ILE A 43 2.22 3.02 5.91
C ILE A 43 2.94 4.04 6.81
N ASN A 44 2.93 3.84 8.12
CA ASN A 44 3.65 4.69 9.07
C ASN A 44 5.17 4.71 8.80
N LEU A 45 5.73 3.56 8.42
CA LEU A 45 7.14 3.45 8.06
C LEU A 45 7.46 4.24 6.80
N LEU A 46 6.68 4.10 5.74
CA LEU A 46 6.83 4.86 4.49
C LEU A 46 6.70 6.36 4.70
N CYS A 47 5.75 6.76 5.56
CA CYS A 47 5.48 8.15 5.89
C CYS A 47 6.39 8.73 6.99
N ASN A 48 7.35 7.94 7.47
CA ASN A 48 8.23 8.31 8.60
C ASN A 48 7.46 8.90 9.80
N GLN A 49 6.27 8.36 10.09
CA GLN A 49 5.40 8.79 11.19
C GLN A 49 5.03 7.58 12.06
N LYS A 50 4.86 7.80 13.37
CA LYS A 50 4.53 6.71 14.31
C LYS A 50 3.03 6.41 14.40
N LYS A 51 2.18 7.38 14.09
CA LYS A 51 0.72 7.34 14.39
C LYS A 51 -0.16 7.91 13.27
N LEU A 52 0.32 8.00 12.04
CA LEU A 52 -0.48 8.48 10.89
C LEU A 52 -1.62 7.48 10.63
N ALA A 53 -1.29 6.24 10.32
CA ALA A 53 -2.25 5.16 10.22
C ALA A 53 -2.38 4.46 11.59
N LYS A 54 -3.60 4.42 12.12
CA LYS A 54 -3.87 3.78 13.43
C LYS A 54 -3.86 2.27 13.26
N SER A 55 -2.87 1.60 13.86
CA SER A 55 -2.89 0.15 14.00
C SER A 55 -3.87 -0.22 15.11
N SER A 56 -4.87 -1.05 14.81
CA SER A 56 -5.72 -1.66 15.83
C SER A 56 -5.21 -3.06 16.10
N SER A 57 -4.82 -3.32 17.34
CA SER A 57 -4.56 -4.69 17.82
C SER A 57 -5.87 -5.48 18.00
N THR A 58 -7.00 -4.78 18.05
CA THR A 58 -8.32 -5.40 18.15
C THR A 58 -8.86 -5.66 16.75
N PRO A 59 -9.11 -6.92 16.41
CA PRO A 59 -9.69 -7.31 15.14
C PRO A 59 -11.07 -6.69 14.91
N GLY A 60 -11.34 -6.16 13.70
CA GLY A 60 -12.64 -5.62 13.31
C GLY A 60 -12.86 -4.14 13.64
N LYS A 61 -11.88 -3.41 14.17
CA LYS A 61 -12.03 -1.98 14.48
C LYS A 61 -11.93 -1.06 13.26
N THR A 62 -11.17 -1.42 12.24
CA THR A 62 -11.04 -0.60 11.03
C THR A 62 -12.01 -1.11 9.98
N GLN A 63 -13.20 -0.52 9.94
CA GLN A 63 -14.22 -0.81 8.92
C GLN A 63 -14.26 0.26 7.83
N LEU A 64 -13.36 1.25 7.91
CA LEU A 64 -13.33 2.41 7.03
C LEU A 64 -12.13 2.32 6.09
N ILE A 65 -12.31 2.83 4.89
CA ILE A 65 -11.26 3.13 3.93
C ILE A 65 -10.62 4.45 4.38
N ASN A 66 -9.34 4.44 4.74
CA ASN A 66 -8.66 5.63 5.22
C ASN A 66 -7.76 6.21 4.13
N PHE A 67 -7.84 7.51 3.94
CA PHE A 67 -7.10 8.25 2.92
C PHE A 67 -6.07 9.15 3.59
N PHE A 68 -4.84 9.12 3.07
CA PHE A 68 -3.73 9.96 3.52
C PHE A 68 -3.14 10.69 2.31
N VAL A 69 -3.06 12.02 2.36
CA VAL A 69 -2.35 12.78 1.34
C VAL A 69 -0.85 12.76 1.65
N THR A 70 -0.03 12.44 0.64
CA THR A 70 1.42 12.44 0.77
C THR A 70 2.03 13.38 -0.26
N GLN A 71 3.09 14.10 0.13
CA GLN A 71 3.83 15.02 -0.72
C GLN A 71 5.27 14.55 -0.84
N TRP A 72 5.75 14.46 -2.07
CA TRP A 72 7.06 13.94 -2.41
C TRP A 72 7.84 14.95 -3.25
N LYS A 73 9.13 15.02 -3.02
CA LYS A 73 10.06 15.79 -3.85
C LYS A 73 10.87 14.80 -4.66
N THR A 74 10.98 15.03 -5.96
CA THR A 74 11.92 14.31 -6.80
C THR A 74 13.34 14.83 -6.58
N ASN A 75 14.30 13.91 -6.53
CA ASN A 75 15.72 14.19 -6.49
C ASN A 75 16.38 13.87 -7.85
N ALA A 76 15.58 13.59 -8.90
CA ALA A 76 16.09 13.35 -10.24
C ALA A 76 16.84 14.61 -10.76
N PRO A 77 17.92 14.44 -11.55
CA PRO A 77 18.58 15.57 -12.22
C PRO A 77 17.59 16.34 -13.09
N GLN A 78 17.71 17.67 -13.13
CA GLN A 78 16.82 18.55 -13.90
C GLN A 78 16.83 18.27 -15.41
N ASP A 79 17.86 17.61 -15.93
CA ASP A 79 17.98 17.27 -17.35
C ASP A 79 16.90 16.30 -17.88
N CYS A 80 16.19 15.61 -16.97
CA CYS A 80 15.09 14.70 -17.31
C CYS A 80 13.71 15.36 -17.32
N ILE A 81 13.61 16.61 -16.87
CA ILE A 81 12.35 17.37 -16.78
C ILE A 81 12.55 18.67 -17.57
N LYS A 82 12.25 18.62 -18.87
CA LYS A 82 12.20 19.82 -19.69
C LYS A 82 11.09 20.74 -19.15
N ASP A 83 11.45 21.99 -18.80
CA ASP A 83 10.57 23.14 -18.54
C ASP A 83 10.08 23.45 -17.12
N CYS A 84 10.65 22.91 -16.01
CA CYS A 84 10.28 23.42 -14.68
C CYS A 84 11.48 23.82 -13.82
N ALA A 85 11.67 25.11 -13.63
CA ALA A 85 12.68 25.71 -12.74
C ALA A 85 12.36 25.56 -11.23
N ALA A 86 11.23 24.97 -10.86
CA ALA A 86 10.83 24.72 -9.47
C ALA A 86 10.87 23.22 -9.18
N GLN A 87 11.42 22.85 -8.02
CA GLN A 87 11.39 21.48 -7.51
C GLN A 87 9.91 21.04 -7.40
N GLU A 88 9.47 20.19 -8.33
CA GLU A 88 8.06 19.76 -8.39
C GLU A 88 7.72 18.94 -7.13
N ILE A 89 6.67 19.38 -6.43
CA ILE A 89 6.08 18.62 -5.34
C ILE A 89 5.01 17.70 -5.92
N LEU A 90 5.30 16.42 -5.92
CA LEU A 90 4.41 15.36 -6.37
C LEU A 90 3.45 14.99 -5.24
N LYS A 91 2.17 14.87 -5.54
CA LYS A 91 1.15 14.47 -4.55
C LYS A 91 0.55 13.11 -4.91
N LEU A 92 0.42 12.27 -3.90
CA LEU A 92 -0.22 10.95 -3.97
C LEU A 92 -1.19 10.76 -2.81
N ILE A 93 -2.20 9.95 -3.00
CA ILE A 93 -3.05 9.46 -1.92
C ILE A 93 -2.65 8.02 -1.57
N PHE A 94 -2.32 7.79 -0.31
CA PHE A 94 -2.20 6.45 0.25
C PHE A 94 -3.55 6.03 0.83
N VAL A 95 -4.01 4.84 0.48
CA VAL A 95 -5.31 4.31 0.92
C VAL A 95 -5.09 3.06 1.76
N ASP A 96 -5.39 3.15 3.07
CA ASP A 96 -5.35 1.99 3.98
C ASP A 96 -6.73 1.34 3.99
N LEU A 97 -6.80 0.15 3.42
CA LEU A 97 -8.02 -0.65 3.45
C LEU A 97 -8.08 -1.49 4.72
N PRO A 98 -9.29 -1.76 5.20
CA PRO A 98 -9.48 -2.74 6.25
C PRO A 98 -8.87 -4.10 5.88
N GLY A 99 -8.31 -4.80 6.87
CA GLY A 99 -7.69 -6.10 6.64
C GLY A 99 -8.71 -7.17 6.26
N PHE A 100 -8.40 -7.97 5.25
CA PHE A 100 -9.21 -9.13 4.86
C PHE A 100 -9.15 -10.24 5.90
N GLY A 101 -10.20 -11.05 6.00
CA GLY A 101 -10.17 -12.29 6.79
C GLY A 101 -10.73 -12.20 8.22
N TYR A 102 -11.43 -11.14 8.60
CA TYR A 102 -12.01 -11.03 9.95
C TYR A 102 -13.39 -11.67 10.08
N ALA A 103 -13.49 -12.62 11.03
CA ALA A 103 -14.68 -13.46 11.27
C ALA A 103 -15.62 -12.98 12.40
N LYS A 104 -15.34 -11.85 13.06
CA LYS A 104 -16.05 -11.46 14.30
C LYS A 104 -17.12 -10.36 14.12
N VAL A 105 -17.59 -10.12 12.92
CA VAL A 105 -18.69 -9.16 12.66
C VAL A 105 -19.92 -9.94 12.24
N ALA A 106 -21.12 -9.42 12.52
CA ALA A 106 -22.36 -10.01 12.05
C ALA A 106 -22.34 -10.25 10.53
N LYS A 107 -22.84 -11.39 10.07
CA LYS A 107 -22.75 -11.83 8.68
C LYS A 107 -23.23 -10.75 7.70
N SER A 108 -24.34 -10.08 7.98
CA SER A 108 -24.91 -9.00 7.15
C SER A 108 -24.01 -7.76 7.04
N GLN A 109 -23.37 -7.35 8.14
CA GLN A 109 -22.41 -6.24 8.11
C GLN A 109 -21.15 -6.58 7.32
N LYS A 110 -20.67 -7.82 7.43
CA LYS A 110 -19.52 -8.31 6.66
C LYS A 110 -19.82 -8.34 5.16
N GLU A 111 -21.00 -8.76 4.77
CA GLU A 111 -21.43 -8.81 3.36
C GLU A 111 -21.54 -7.40 2.77
N LEU A 112 -22.17 -6.46 3.47
CA LEU A 112 -22.26 -5.05 3.05
C LEU A 112 -20.88 -4.42 2.92
N TRP A 113 -20.02 -4.65 3.89
CA TRP A 113 -18.68 -4.11 3.89
C TRP A 113 -17.83 -4.69 2.75
N ASN A 114 -17.88 -6.00 2.53
CA ASN A 114 -17.21 -6.65 1.41
C ASN A 114 -17.70 -6.07 0.06
N ARG A 115 -19.00 -5.84 -0.09
CA ARG A 115 -19.58 -5.25 -1.30
C ARG A 115 -19.05 -3.83 -1.55
N ASN A 116 -19.05 -2.98 -0.53
CA ASN A 116 -18.56 -1.60 -0.63
C ASN A 116 -17.06 -1.55 -0.99
N LEU A 117 -16.28 -2.48 -0.43
CA LEU A 117 -14.85 -2.58 -0.70
C LEU A 117 -14.59 -3.08 -2.13
N VAL A 118 -15.32 -4.09 -2.59
CA VAL A 118 -15.25 -4.59 -3.97
C VAL A 118 -15.64 -3.49 -4.95
N GLU A 119 -16.71 -2.74 -4.66
CA GLU A 119 -17.14 -1.62 -5.48
C GLU A 119 -16.05 -0.54 -5.57
N PHE A 120 -15.45 -0.17 -4.43
CA PHE A 120 -14.33 0.78 -4.38
C PHE A 120 -13.16 0.30 -5.25
N LEU A 121 -12.71 -0.95 -5.08
CA LEU A 121 -11.56 -1.49 -5.80
C LEU A 121 -11.80 -1.55 -7.32
N ARG A 122 -13.02 -1.90 -7.75
CA ARG A 122 -13.35 -2.06 -9.18
C ARG A 122 -13.66 -0.74 -9.89
N LYS A 123 -14.29 0.22 -9.19
CA LYS A 123 -14.81 1.44 -9.82
C LYS A 123 -13.98 2.70 -9.58
N ARG A 124 -12.97 2.64 -8.69
CA ARG A 124 -12.13 3.80 -8.37
C ARG A 124 -11.07 4.03 -9.44
N ASP A 125 -11.29 5.00 -10.32
CA ASP A 125 -10.47 5.19 -11.54
C ASP A 125 -9.06 5.76 -11.26
N CYS A 126 -8.87 6.48 -10.16
CA CYS A 126 -7.58 7.09 -9.81
C CYS A 126 -6.60 6.12 -9.11
N ILE A 127 -6.98 4.87 -8.82
CA ILE A 127 -6.03 3.87 -8.33
C ILE A 127 -5.03 3.55 -9.44
N ARG A 128 -3.72 3.67 -9.13
CA ARG A 128 -2.61 3.35 -10.03
C ARG A 128 -1.78 2.17 -9.55
N LEU A 129 -1.73 1.95 -8.24
CA LEU A 129 -0.93 0.88 -7.66
C LEU A 129 -1.68 0.16 -6.54
N PHE A 130 -1.75 -1.15 -6.65
CA PHE A 130 -2.16 -2.05 -5.58
C PHE A 130 -0.92 -2.63 -4.89
N VAL A 131 -0.76 -2.38 -3.61
CA VAL A 131 0.32 -2.92 -2.77
C VAL A 131 -0.26 -4.00 -1.86
N HIS A 132 -0.04 -5.25 -2.21
CA HIS A 132 -0.44 -6.39 -1.40
C HIS A 132 0.65 -6.74 -0.37
N LEU A 133 0.31 -6.57 0.90
CA LEU A 133 1.21 -6.87 2.01
C LEU A 133 1.00 -8.31 2.47
N VAL A 134 2.09 -9.09 2.49
CA VAL A 134 2.13 -10.48 2.90
C VAL A 134 3.03 -10.63 4.12
N ASP A 135 2.62 -11.38 5.13
CA ASP A 135 3.48 -11.69 6.29
C ASP A 135 4.54 -12.72 5.89
N SER A 136 5.82 -12.34 5.96
CA SER A 136 6.95 -13.19 5.57
C SER A 136 6.97 -14.55 6.27
N ARG A 137 6.38 -14.66 7.45
CA ARG A 137 6.29 -15.91 8.22
C ARG A 137 5.27 -16.90 7.64
N HIS A 138 4.36 -16.40 6.81
CA HIS A 138 3.25 -17.16 6.21
C HIS A 138 3.03 -16.74 4.75
N PRO A 139 3.98 -17.00 3.84
CA PRO A 139 3.98 -16.43 2.49
C PRO A 139 2.97 -17.08 1.52
N ASN A 140 2.50 -18.29 1.84
CA ASN A 140 1.70 -19.13 0.93
C ASN A 140 0.30 -19.42 1.47
N LEU A 141 -0.38 -18.43 2.05
CA LEU A 141 -1.73 -18.64 2.52
C LEU A 141 -2.75 -18.48 1.38
N GLU A 142 -3.72 -19.38 1.33
CA GLU A 142 -4.79 -19.39 0.32
C GLU A 142 -5.53 -18.05 0.24
N ILE A 143 -5.75 -17.37 1.36
CA ILE A 143 -6.41 -16.06 1.39
C ILE A 143 -5.59 -14.99 0.65
N ASP A 144 -4.26 -15.07 0.67
CA ASP A 144 -3.39 -14.15 -0.07
C ASP A 144 -3.41 -14.49 -1.57
N ALA A 145 -3.44 -15.77 -1.94
CA ALA A 145 -3.60 -16.22 -3.32
C ALA A 145 -4.96 -15.82 -3.90
N ASN A 146 -6.05 -15.98 -3.15
CA ASN A 146 -7.38 -15.57 -3.54
C ASN A 146 -7.48 -14.05 -3.76
N LEU A 147 -6.77 -13.24 -2.96
CA LEU A 147 -6.72 -11.80 -3.16
C LEU A 147 -5.99 -11.42 -4.45
N VAL A 148 -4.89 -12.10 -4.77
CA VAL A 148 -4.15 -11.90 -6.04
C VAL A 148 -5.06 -12.23 -7.23
N ALA A 149 -5.73 -13.39 -7.21
CA ALA A 149 -6.66 -13.80 -8.26
C ALA A 149 -7.79 -12.79 -8.42
N PHE A 150 -8.40 -12.36 -7.31
CA PHE A 150 -9.48 -11.38 -7.30
C PHE A 150 -9.08 -10.03 -7.91
N VAL A 151 -7.91 -9.48 -7.54
CA VAL A 151 -7.44 -8.21 -8.13
C VAL A 151 -7.14 -8.41 -9.62
N GLY A 152 -6.58 -9.56 -9.99
CA GLY A 152 -6.28 -9.91 -11.39
C GLY A 152 -7.50 -9.89 -12.31
N GLU A 153 -8.72 -10.16 -11.80
CA GLU A 153 -9.96 -10.12 -12.59
C GLU A 153 -10.31 -8.75 -13.17
N PHE A 154 -9.86 -7.67 -12.53
CA PHE A 154 -10.24 -6.30 -12.91
C PHE A 154 -9.06 -5.33 -13.03
N LEU A 155 -7.83 -5.80 -12.92
CA LEU A 155 -6.62 -4.99 -13.03
C LEU A 155 -6.54 -4.38 -14.44
N ARG A 156 -6.52 -3.04 -14.53
CA ARG A 156 -6.44 -2.33 -15.78
C ARG A 156 -4.99 -2.16 -16.24
N GLY A 157 -4.80 -1.91 -17.53
CA GLY A 157 -3.46 -1.73 -18.13
C GLY A 157 -2.68 -0.52 -17.59
N ASP A 158 -3.38 0.49 -17.03
CA ASP A 158 -2.79 1.67 -16.37
C ASP A 158 -2.49 1.46 -14.88
N GLN A 159 -2.78 0.28 -14.35
CA GLN A 159 -2.56 -0.09 -12.96
C GLN A 159 -1.41 -1.09 -12.83
N ARG A 160 -0.81 -1.10 -11.64
CA ARG A 160 0.20 -2.08 -11.25
C ARG A 160 -0.25 -2.81 -9.98
N PHE A 161 0.19 -4.05 -9.85
CA PHE A 161 0.03 -4.86 -8.65
C PHE A 161 1.40 -5.34 -8.18
N VAL A 162 1.70 -5.15 -6.89
CA VAL A 162 2.97 -5.57 -6.30
C VAL A 162 2.74 -6.25 -4.96
N GLN A 163 3.51 -7.30 -4.68
CA GLN A 163 3.56 -7.93 -3.36
C GLN A 163 4.79 -7.45 -2.60
N ILE A 164 4.58 -7.05 -1.34
CA ILE A 164 5.64 -6.66 -0.42
C ILE A 164 5.53 -7.54 0.83
N PHE A 165 6.61 -8.24 1.14
CA PHE A 165 6.69 -9.10 2.30
C PHE A 165 7.07 -8.29 3.53
N THR A 166 6.18 -8.25 4.52
CA THR A 166 6.36 -7.55 5.81
C THR A 166 6.98 -8.48 6.86
N LYS A 167 7.44 -7.91 7.97
CA LYS A 167 8.00 -8.64 9.11
C LYS A 167 9.18 -9.55 8.75
N PHE A 168 9.93 -9.14 7.74
CA PHE A 168 11.09 -9.91 7.24
C PHE A 168 12.16 -10.12 8.32
N ASP A 169 12.25 -9.20 9.29
CA ASP A 169 13.08 -9.29 10.49
C ASP A 169 12.70 -10.42 11.45
N LYS A 170 11.53 -11.02 11.30
CA LYS A 170 11.06 -12.12 12.14
C LYS A 170 11.50 -13.50 11.65
N LEU A 171 12.14 -13.56 10.47
CA LEU A 171 12.70 -14.77 9.89
C LEU A 171 14.17 -14.92 10.27
N ASN A 172 14.63 -16.15 10.49
CA ASN A 172 16.05 -16.46 10.56
C ASN A 172 16.71 -16.38 9.16
N VAL A 173 18.04 -16.41 9.11
CA VAL A 173 18.80 -16.23 7.87
C VAL A 173 18.45 -17.28 6.81
N SER A 174 18.26 -18.54 7.20
CA SER A 174 17.89 -19.63 6.29
C SER A 174 16.52 -19.40 5.66
N GLU A 175 15.53 -19.02 6.49
CA GLU A 175 14.18 -18.68 6.04
C GLU A 175 14.16 -17.46 5.11
N GLN A 176 14.95 -16.43 5.44
CA GLN A 176 15.11 -15.25 4.58
C GLN A 176 15.66 -15.61 3.20
N ASN A 177 16.71 -16.46 3.15
CA ASN A 177 17.31 -16.90 1.90
C ASN A 177 16.32 -17.75 1.08
N LYS A 178 15.60 -18.66 1.72
CA LYS A 178 14.55 -19.45 1.08
C LYS A 178 13.44 -18.56 0.49
N LEU A 179 12.97 -17.58 1.27
CA LEU A 179 11.92 -16.68 0.80
C LEU A 179 12.37 -15.83 -0.38
N LYS A 180 13.60 -15.29 -0.35
CA LYS A 180 14.19 -14.56 -1.49
C LYS A 180 14.35 -15.44 -2.74
N ALA A 181 14.76 -16.70 -2.57
CA ALA A 181 14.87 -17.64 -3.69
C ALA A 181 13.49 -17.97 -4.31
N THR A 182 12.45 -18.09 -3.46
CA THR A 182 11.09 -18.37 -3.92
C THR A 182 10.45 -17.16 -4.62
N PHE A 183 10.76 -15.93 -4.15
CA PHE A 183 10.19 -14.69 -4.66
C PHE A 183 11.31 -13.69 -5.05
N PRO A 184 12.07 -13.95 -6.12
CA PRO A 184 13.28 -13.19 -6.45
C PRO A 184 13.02 -11.71 -6.77
N ASN A 185 11.83 -11.38 -7.28
CA ASN A 185 11.42 -10.02 -7.64
C ASN A 185 10.60 -9.32 -6.56
N ALA A 186 10.43 -9.93 -5.39
CA ALA A 186 9.64 -9.35 -4.32
C ALA A 186 10.43 -8.32 -3.51
N LEU A 187 9.70 -7.36 -2.94
CA LEU A 187 10.24 -6.40 -1.99
C LEU A 187 10.01 -6.90 -0.56
N PHE A 188 11.04 -6.72 0.29
CA PHE A 188 11.02 -7.18 1.68
C PHE A 188 11.15 -6.00 2.63
N SER A 189 10.19 -5.86 3.55
CA SER A 189 10.11 -4.78 4.52
C SER A 189 10.29 -5.30 5.95
N SER A 190 11.03 -4.53 6.73
CA SER A 190 11.25 -4.74 8.15
C SER A 190 10.96 -3.46 8.92
N SER A 191 10.19 -3.56 10.01
CA SER A 191 9.95 -2.43 10.90
C SER A 191 11.16 -2.10 11.79
N LEU A 192 12.05 -3.07 12.01
CA LEU A 192 13.28 -2.91 12.80
C LEU A 192 14.42 -2.37 11.94
N ASN A 193 14.60 -2.94 10.74
CA ASN A 193 15.63 -2.52 9.81
C ASN A 193 15.02 -1.72 8.66
N LYS A 194 15.16 -0.39 8.75
CA LYS A 194 14.58 0.55 7.79
C LYS A 194 15.39 0.73 6.49
N GLN A 195 16.49 0.01 6.30
CA GLN A 195 17.42 0.20 5.17
C GLN A 195 16.75 0.09 3.79
N ASN A 196 15.77 -0.79 3.65
CA ASN A 196 15.05 -0.96 2.39
C ASN A 196 13.89 0.03 2.19
N THR A 197 13.51 0.79 3.22
CA THR A 197 12.36 1.70 3.15
C THR A 197 12.50 2.75 2.04
N PRO A 198 13.65 3.40 1.83
CA PRO A 198 13.82 4.37 0.74
C PRO A 198 13.61 3.74 -0.64
N LYS A 199 14.19 2.55 -0.89
CA LYS A 199 14.01 1.82 -2.17
C LYS A 199 12.56 1.43 -2.42
N ILE A 200 11.86 0.98 -1.36
CA ILE A 200 10.45 0.63 -1.44
C ILE A 200 9.60 1.89 -1.70
N ALA A 201 9.91 3.01 -1.06
CA ALA A 201 9.23 4.27 -1.29
C ALA A 201 9.42 4.75 -2.73
N ASP A 202 10.66 4.73 -3.26
CA ASP A 202 10.97 5.07 -4.65
C ASP A 202 10.15 4.19 -5.61
N PHE A 203 10.13 2.88 -5.38
CA PHE A 203 9.37 1.93 -6.20
C PHE A 203 7.87 2.24 -6.19
N ILE A 204 7.29 2.51 -5.01
CA ILE A 204 5.85 2.81 -4.87
C ILE A 204 5.51 4.13 -5.58
N VAL A 205 6.28 5.20 -5.32
CA VAL A 205 6.01 6.53 -5.89
C VAL A 205 6.17 6.51 -7.40
N ALA A 206 7.26 5.92 -7.92
CA ALA A 206 7.50 5.81 -9.36
C ALA A 206 6.36 5.06 -10.07
N ASN A 207 5.97 3.88 -9.57
CA ASN A 207 4.90 3.10 -10.19
C ASN A 207 3.53 3.79 -10.12
N ALA A 208 3.25 4.53 -9.03
CA ALA A 208 1.99 5.26 -8.89
C ALA A 208 1.89 6.50 -9.81
N LEU A 209 3.04 7.07 -10.19
CA LEU A 209 3.12 8.26 -11.03
C LEU A 209 3.54 7.97 -12.48
N GLY A 210 3.88 6.71 -12.80
CA GLY A 210 4.29 6.32 -14.15
C GLY A 210 5.73 6.69 -14.50
N TYR A 211 6.60 6.93 -13.51
CA TYR A 211 8.03 7.12 -13.75
C TYR A 211 8.73 5.78 -14.01
N ALA A 212 9.64 5.77 -14.97
CA ALA A 212 10.60 4.66 -15.14
C ALA A 212 11.66 4.72 -14.02
N LEU A 213 11.95 3.57 -13.37
CA LEU A 213 13.02 3.41 -12.38
C LEU A 213 14.21 2.69 -13.01
#